data_a711dee98fe88d89c539c3b25badf02a
#
_entry.id   a711dee98fe88d89c539c3b25badf02a
#
_cell.length_a   1.000
_cell.length_b   1.000
_cell.length_c   1.000
_cell.angle_alpha   90.00
_cell.angle_beta   90.00
_cell.angle_gamma   90.00
#
_symmetry.space_group_name_H-M   'P 1'
#
loop_
_entity.id
_entity.type
_entity.pdbx_description
1 polymer ?
#
loop_
_entity_poly.entity_id
_entity_poly.type
_entity_poly.pdbx_seq_one_letter_code
_entity_poly.pdbx_strand_id
1 'polypeptide(L)'
;MALVIAHRTAGALAAENSLEGIERAAFCRADWVELDVRLSRDGELVLMHDESLNRTTSGCGLVGDLSLEELKCLKLRNRDGSLDQRSKVPTLKEAVSLARELKLGLVLEMKEEGLEGLVAESVSGEDCMVTSFYHASLRELSEISCLKTGIIISALPINPVRLALEAEACAIFPRRVNARLFKEAHQQGLAVYPWTVNSREEANWILRLGADGLVTDDPCLVRVAADQPAQATGKDNCPYYPCHHFPEQDCTHCFCPLYPCKDEELGSYVRTKKGKRFWSCINCTLVHLPQVAAYLAEHPGAITSELKARQRQKQNQ
;
A
#
# COMPACT_ATOMS: atom_id res chain seq x y z
N MET A 1 -5.33 -3.52 15.43
CA MET A 1 -4.77 -4.51 14.46
C MET A 1 -4.94 -3.90 13.08
N ALA A 2 -3.93 -3.94 12.22
CA ALA A 2 -4.02 -3.34 10.89
C ALA A 2 -4.93 -4.17 9.97
N LEU A 3 -5.75 -3.50 9.15
CA LEU A 3 -6.65 -4.16 8.22
C LEU A 3 -5.88 -4.80 7.05
N VAL A 4 -6.35 -5.94 6.57
CA VAL A 4 -5.91 -6.55 5.31
C VAL A 4 -7.02 -6.40 4.29
N ILE A 5 -6.76 -5.64 3.23
CA ILE A 5 -7.70 -5.31 2.16
C ILE A 5 -7.27 -6.07 0.90
N ALA A 6 -8.13 -6.95 0.42
CA ALA A 6 -7.85 -7.75 -0.78
C ALA A 6 -8.10 -6.91 -2.05
N HIS A 7 -7.01 -6.52 -2.73
CA HIS A 7 -7.01 -5.70 -3.93
C HIS A 7 -7.65 -6.44 -5.11
N ARG A 8 -8.59 -5.79 -5.79
CA ARG A 8 -9.34 -6.37 -6.93
C ARG A 8 -9.87 -7.77 -6.64
N THR A 9 -10.42 -7.95 -5.44
CA THR A 9 -10.94 -9.24 -4.95
C THR A 9 -9.88 -10.35 -4.82
N ALA A 10 -8.64 -10.03 -4.35
CA ALA A 10 -7.50 -10.95 -4.28
C ALA A 10 -6.97 -11.41 -5.66
N GLY A 11 -6.63 -10.45 -6.53
CA GLY A 11 -6.25 -10.68 -7.93
C GLY A 11 -5.01 -11.56 -8.17
N ALA A 12 -4.25 -11.95 -7.14
CA ALA A 12 -3.20 -12.96 -7.26
C ALA A 12 -3.71 -14.40 -7.12
N LEU A 13 -4.91 -14.60 -6.53
CA LEU A 13 -5.46 -15.92 -6.18
C LEU A 13 -6.63 -16.35 -7.08
N ALA A 14 -7.26 -15.40 -7.78
CA ALA A 14 -8.36 -15.61 -8.70
C ALA A 14 -8.32 -14.56 -9.82
N ALA A 15 -9.23 -14.63 -10.79
CA ALA A 15 -9.43 -13.54 -11.74
C ALA A 15 -9.77 -12.24 -10.99
N GLU A 16 -9.14 -11.12 -11.35
CA GLU A 16 -9.40 -9.83 -10.69
C GLU A 16 -10.86 -9.41 -10.85
N ASN A 17 -11.40 -8.75 -9.83
CA ASN A 17 -12.79 -8.29 -9.80
C ASN A 17 -13.82 -9.42 -10.04
N SER A 18 -13.58 -10.61 -9.47
CA SER A 18 -14.46 -11.78 -9.58
C SER A 18 -15.11 -12.15 -8.24
N LEU A 19 -16.24 -12.84 -8.29
CA LEU A 19 -16.90 -13.38 -7.10
C LEU A 19 -16.02 -14.46 -6.42
N GLU A 20 -15.35 -15.30 -7.21
CA GLU A 20 -14.39 -16.26 -6.66
C GLU A 20 -13.24 -15.56 -5.89
N GLY A 21 -12.78 -14.41 -6.38
CA GLY A 21 -11.78 -13.60 -5.67
C GLY A 21 -12.26 -13.14 -4.30
N ILE A 22 -13.54 -12.77 -4.14
CA ILE A 22 -14.15 -12.43 -2.86
C ILE A 22 -14.14 -13.64 -1.90
N GLU A 23 -14.47 -14.84 -2.40
CA GLU A 23 -14.39 -16.08 -1.62
C GLU A 23 -12.95 -16.39 -1.18
N ARG A 24 -11.97 -16.17 -2.09
CA ARG A 24 -10.54 -16.32 -1.76
C ARG A 24 -10.08 -15.31 -0.73
N ALA A 25 -10.53 -14.06 -0.81
CA ALA A 25 -10.24 -13.04 0.20
C ALA A 25 -10.74 -13.47 1.60
N ALA A 26 -11.98 -13.96 1.68
CA ALA A 26 -12.55 -14.48 2.92
C ALA A 26 -11.77 -15.70 3.45
N PHE A 27 -11.41 -16.65 2.59
CA PHE A 27 -10.58 -17.79 2.96
C PHE A 27 -9.23 -17.38 3.56
N CYS A 28 -8.60 -16.34 3.00
CA CYS A 28 -7.36 -15.76 3.49
C CYS A 28 -7.55 -14.86 4.73
N ARG A 29 -8.77 -14.77 5.26
CA ARG A 29 -9.13 -13.90 6.40
C ARG A 29 -8.80 -12.43 6.15
N ALA A 30 -9.01 -11.96 4.91
CA ALA A 30 -9.04 -10.53 4.66
C ALA A 30 -10.14 -9.89 5.53
N ASP A 31 -9.92 -8.65 5.96
CA ASP A 31 -10.93 -7.90 6.69
C ASP A 31 -11.88 -7.23 5.72
N TRP A 32 -11.34 -6.70 4.63
CA TRP A 32 -12.09 -5.99 3.58
C TRP A 32 -11.67 -6.49 2.19
N VAL A 33 -12.54 -6.27 1.21
CA VAL A 33 -12.28 -6.54 -0.21
C VAL A 33 -12.43 -5.24 -1.01
N GLU A 34 -11.46 -4.98 -1.87
CA GLU A 34 -11.49 -3.83 -2.76
C GLU A 34 -12.02 -4.25 -4.14
N LEU A 35 -12.89 -3.41 -4.70
CA LEU A 35 -13.66 -3.61 -5.91
C LEU A 35 -13.55 -2.38 -6.81
N ASP A 36 -13.22 -2.58 -8.09
CA ASP A 36 -13.24 -1.50 -9.11
C ASP A 36 -14.62 -1.43 -9.79
N VAL A 37 -15.25 -0.28 -9.86
CA VAL A 37 -16.60 -0.12 -10.38
C VAL A 37 -16.65 0.77 -11.62
N ARG A 38 -17.36 0.28 -12.64
CA ARG A 38 -17.67 0.99 -13.89
C ARG A 38 -19.14 0.85 -14.26
N LEU A 39 -19.58 1.65 -15.22
CA LEU A 39 -20.96 1.64 -15.72
C LEU A 39 -21.04 0.88 -17.06
N SER A 40 -22.04 0.01 -17.20
CA SER A 40 -22.42 -0.58 -18.48
C SER A 40 -23.23 0.41 -19.33
N ARG A 41 -23.42 0.11 -20.63
CA ARG A 41 -24.21 0.94 -21.54
C ARG A 41 -25.64 1.18 -21.05
N ASP A 42 -26.23 0.20 -20.39
CA ASP A 42 -27.61 0.22 -19.87
C ASP A 42 -27.71 0.67 -18.40
N GLY A 43 -26.62 1.24 -17.85
CA GLY A 43 -26.63 1.91 -16.55
C GLY A 43 -26.43 1.00 -15.34
N GLU A 44 -25.93 -0.23 -15.52
CA GLU A 44 -25.65 -1.16 -14.43
C GLU A 44 -24.21 -1.03 -13.94
N LEU A 45 -24.01 -1.01 -12.62
CA LEU A 45 -22.68 -1.00 -12.01
C LEU A 45 -22.06 -2.41 -12.06
N VAL A 46 -20.91 -2.54 -12.73
CA VAL A 46 -20.18 -3.80 -12.94
C VAL A 46 -18.75 -3.69 -12.40
N LEU A 47 -18.17 -4.83 -12.03
CA LEU A 47 -16.80 -4.87 -11.53
C LEU A 47 -15.81 -4.97 -12.68
N MET A 48 -15.03 -3.91 -12.90
CA MET A 48 -13.98 -3.87 -13.92
C MET A 48 -12.97 -2.75 -13.63
N HIS A 49 -11.67 -3.09 -13.62
CA HIS A 49 -10.63 -2.08 -13.43
C HIS A 49 -10.42 -1.22 -14.68
N ASP A 50 -10.11 -1.87 -15.81
CA ASP A 50 -9.83 -1.15 -17.04
C ASP A 50 -11.13 -0.66 -17.71
N GLU A 51 -11.06 0.44 -18.44
CA GLU A 51 -12.14 0.87 -19.32
C GLU A 51 -12.38 -0.14 -20.45
N SER A 52 -11.30 -0.83 -20.88
CA SER A 52 -11.34 -1.84 -21.93
C SER A 52 -11.46 -3.26 -21.37
N LEU A 53 -12.24 -4.10 -22.04
CA LEU A 53 -12.46 -5.52 -21.75
C LEU A 53 -11.28 -6.42 -22.09
N ASN A 54 -10.35 -5.94 -22.92
CA ASN A 54 -9.36 -6.75 -23.63
C ASN A 54 -8.40 -7.54 -22.74
N ARG A 55 -7.97 -6.95 -21.61
CA ARG A 55 -6.96 -7.57 -20.72
C ARG A 55 -7.55 -8.66 -19.84
N THR A 56 -8.73 -8.41 -19.29
CA THR A 56 -9.29 -9.21 -18.19
C THR A 56 -10.47 -10.08 -18.56
N THR A 57 -10.90 -10.02 -19.82
CA THR A 57 -12.04 -10.82 -20.29
C THR A 57 -11.76 -11.52 -21.63
N SER A 58 -12.72 -12.36 -22.07
CA SER A 58 -12.75 -12.96 -23.41
C SER A 58 -13.23 -12.01 -24.49
N GLY A 59 -13.73 -10.81 -24.11
CA GLY A 59 -14.27 -9.80 -25.02
C GLY A 59 -13.24 -8.76 -25.45
N CYS A 60 -13.70 -7.80 -26.23
CA CYS A 60 -12.96 -6.62 -26.68
C CYS A 60 -13.87 -5.40 -26.73
N GLY A 61 -13.27 -4.19 -26.75
CA GLY A 61 -13.99 -2.93 -26.72
C GLY A 61 -14.08 -2.34 -25.32
N LEU A 62 -14.97 -1.36 -25.13
CA LEU A 62 -15.14 -0.66 -23.87
C LEU A 62 -16.29 -1.25 -23.05
N VAL A 63 -16.20 -1.16 -21.73
CA VAL A 63 -17.26 -1.60 -20.80
C VAL A 63 -18.56 -0.85 -21.07
N GLY A 64 -18.47 0.47 -21.20
CA GLY A 64 -19.62 1.35 -21.46
C GLY A 64 -20.31 1.18 -22.83
N ASP A 65 -19.72 0.41 -23.74
CA ASP A 65 -20.33 0.10 -25.03
C ASP A 65 -21.25 -1.13 -24.98
N LEU A 66 -21.17 -1.96 -23.93
CA LEU A 66 -21.93 -3.21 -23.80
C LEU A 66 -23.00 -3.11 -22.71
N SER A 67 -24.16 -3.75 -22.97
CA SER A 67 -25.18 -3.96 -21.95
C SER A 67 -24.71 -4.99 -20.90
N LEU A 68 -25.38 -5.03 -19.75
CA LEU A 68 -25.12 -6.05 -18.72
C LEU A 68 -25.25 -7.47 -19.29
N GLU A 69 -26.27 -7.72 -20.13
CA GLU A 69 -26.49 -9.04 -20.75
C GLU A 69 -25.28 -9.44 -21.62
N GLU A 70 -24.76 -8.52 -22.43
CA GLU A 70 -23.56 -8.76 -23.25
C GLU A 70 -22.33 -8.98 -22.38
N LEU A 71 -22.14 -8.19 -21.34
CA LEU A 71 -21.02 -8.35 -20.38
C LEU A 71 -21.08 -9.69 -19.65
N LYS A 72 -22.27 -10.18 -19.27
CA LYS A 72 -22.48 -11.48 -18.61
C LYS A 72 -22.19 -12.68 -19.53
N CYS A 73 -22.09 -12.50 -20.84
CA CYS A 73 -21.66 -13.54 -21.78
C CYS A 73 -20.14 -13.71 -21.77
N LEU A 74 -19.37 -12.74 -21.29
CA LEU A 74 -17.92 -12.78 -21.26
C LEU A 74 -17.40 -13.63 -20.10
N LYS A 75 -16.24 -14.26 -20.33
CA LYS A 75 -15.47 -14.98 -19.31
C LYS A 75 -14.36 -14.11 -18.80
N LEU A 76 -14.10 -14.13 -17.50
CA LEU A 76 -12.95 -13.45 -16.93
C LEU A 76 -11.66 -14.22 -17.26
N ARG A 77 -10.57 -13.49 -17.24
CA ARG A 77 -9.22 -13.99 -17.51
C ARG A 77 -8.39 -14.01 -16.22
N ASN A 78 -7.79 -15.15 -15.93
CA ASN A 78 -6.83 -15.28 -14.84
C ASN A 78 -5.56 -14.47 -15.12
N ARG A 79 -4.75 -14.27 -14.09
CA ARG A 79 -3.47 -13.54 -14.18
C ARG A 79 -2.48 -14.17 -15.17
N ASP A 80 -2.52 -15.47 -15.37
CA ASP A 80 -1.69 -16.20 -16.34
C ASP A 80 -2.20 -16.09 -17.80
N GLY A 81 -3.31 -15.39 -18.01
CA GLY A 81 -3.95 -15.18 -19.31
C GLY A 81 -4.94 -16.25 -19.71
N SER A 82 -5.08 -17.35 -18.95
CA SER A 82 -6.10 -18.36 -19.19
C SER A 82 -7.52 -17.83 -18.91
N LEU A 83 -8.53 -18.35 -19.62
CA LEU A 83 -9.92 -18.01 -19.35
C LEU A 83 -10.49 -18.85 -18.20
N ASP A 84 -11.04 -18.20 -17.21
CA ASP A 84 -11.83 -18.87 -16.19
C ASP A 84 -13.23 -19.18 -16.75
N GLN A 85 -13.52 -20.47 -16.92
CA GLN A 85 -14.78 -20.93 -17.53
C GLN A 85 -16.00 -20.69 -16.65
N ARG A 86 -15.82 -20.47 -15.34
CA ARG A 86 -16.89 -20.27 -14.36
C ARG A 86 -17.18 -18.80 -14.09
N SER A 87 -16.15 -17.97 -14.09
CA SER A 87 -16.25 -16.57 -13.72
C SER A 87 -16.71 -15.70 -14.87
N LYS A 88 -17.71 -14.89 -14.59
CA LYS A 88 -18.30 -13.87 -15.48
C LYS A 88 -18.06 -12.49 -14.86
N VAL A 89 -18.25 -11.44 -15.64
CA VAL A 89 -18.22 -10.06 -15.13
C VAL A 89 -19.31 -9.90 -14.05
N PRO A 90 -18.96 -9.62 -12.77
CA PRO A 90 -19.96 -9.44 -11.74
C PRO A 90 -20.61 -8.05 -11.80
N THR A 91 -21.84 -7.94 -11.33
CA THR A 91 -22.42 -6.65 -10.94
C THR A 91 -21.93 -6.27 -9.53
N LEU A 92 -21.96 -4.97 -9.21
CA LEU A 92 -21.71 -4.50 -7.85
C LEU A 92 -22.69 -5.14 -6.85
N LYS A 93 -23.95 -5.28 -7.23
CA LYS A 93 -24.99 -5.90 -6.38
C LYS A 93 -24.67 -7.35 -6.00
N GLU A 94 -24.19 -8.16 -6.95
CA GLU A 94 -23.75 -9.54 -6.67
C GLU A 94 -22.57 -9.55 -5.69
N ALA A 95 -21.59 -8.69 -5.91
CA ALA A 95 -20.40 -8.60 -5.06
C ALA A 95 -20.71 -8.13 -3.63
N VAL A 96 -21.56 -7.10 -3.48
CA VAL A 96 -22.01 -6.61 -2.17
C VAL A 96 -22.76 -7.70 -1.41
N SER A 97 -23.66 -8.43 -2.09
CA SER A 97 -24.41 -9.53 -1.46
C SER A 97 -23.48 -10.63 -0.95
N LEU A 98 -22.48 -11.04 -1.74
CA LEU A 98 -21.52 -12.06 -1.36
C LEU A 98 -20.58 -11.57 -0.24
N ALA A 99 -20.08 -10.33 -0.32
CA ALA A 99 -19.23 -9.76 0.73
C ALA A 99 -19.96 -9.70 2.08
N ARG A 100 -21.23 -9.31 2.07
CA ARG A 100 -22.10 -9.30 3.28
C ARG A 100 -22.26 -10.72 3.86
N GLU A 101 -22.52 -11.72 3.04
CA GLU A 101 -22.64 -13.13 3.46
C GLU A 101 -21.33 -13.61 4.11
N LEU A 102 -20.20 -13.25 3.54
CA LEU A 102 -18.86 -13.61 4.02
C LEU A 102 -18.33 -12.68 5.13
N LYS A 103 -19.10 -11.65 5.52
CA LYS A 103 -18.74 -10.66 6.56
C LYS A 103 -17.46 -9.89 6.27
N LEU A 104 -17.24 -9.55 5.00
CA LEU A 104 -16.17 -8.69 4.55
C LEU A 104 -16.65 -7.24 4.46
N GLY A 105 -15.84 -6.28 4.94
CA GLY A 105 -16.02 -4.87 4.61
C GLY A 105 -15.67 -4.59 3.15
N LEU A 106 -16.08 -3.44 2.63
CA LEU A 106 -15.91 -3.06 1.24
C LEU A 106 -15.04 -1.80 1.11
N VAL A 107 -14.07 -1.84 0.18
CA VAL A 107 -13.46 -0.66 -0.42
C VAL A 107 -13.87 -0.62 -1.88
N LEU A 108 -14.56 0.43 -2.30
CA LEU A 108 -15.11 0.53 -3.62
C LEU A 108 -14.45 1.68 -4.39
N GLU A 109 -13.67 1.36 -5.43
CA GLU A 109 -13.03 2.37 -6.27
C GLU A 109 -13.95 2.78 -7.42
N MET A 110 -14.38 4.05 -7.42
CA MET A 110 -15.05 4.65 -8.60
C MET A 110 -14.00 4.93 -9.68
N LYS A 111 -14.13 4.24 -10.83
CA LYS A 111 -13.18 4.35 -11.95
C LYS A 111 -13.53 5.44 -12.95
N GLU A 112 -14.63 6.13 -12.75
CA GLU A 112 -15.12 7.21 -13.61
C GLU A 112 -15.99 8.18 -12.80
N GLU A 113 -16.16 9.40 -13.30
CA GLU A 113 -17.01 10.44 -12.71
C GLU A 113 -18.48 10.18 -13.02
N GLY A 114 -19.40 10.71 -12.22
CA GLY A 114 -20.83 10.58 -12.42
C GLY A 114 -21.47 9.31 -11.85
N LEU A 115 -20.71 8.52 -11.08
CA LEU A 115 -21.20 7.31 -10.39
C LEU A 115 -21.72 7.57 -8.98
N GLU A 116 -21.54 8.78 -8.43
CA GLU A 116 -21.70 9.12 -7.01
C GLU A 116 -23.07 8.70 -6.47
N GLY A 117 -24.15 9.06 -7.17
CA GLY A 117 -25.54 8.73 -6.78
C GLY A 117 -25.83 7.23 -6.80
N LEU A 118 -25.44 6.56 -7.90
CA LEU A 118 -25.64 5.11 -8.06
C LEU A 118 -24.87 4.30 -7.04
N VAL A 119 -23.62 4.71 -6.75
CA VAL A 119 -22.76 4.08 -5.74
C VAL A 119 -23.35 4.29 -4.35
N ALA A 120 -23.75 5.53 -4.00
CA ALA A 120 -24.35 5.82 -2.70
C ALA A 120 -25.61 4.97 -2.42
N GLU A 121 -26.47 4.79 -3.42
CA GLU A 121 -27.65 3.95 -3.31
C GLU A 121 -27.29 2.47 -3.16
N SER A 122 -26.33 1.98 -3.98
CA SER A 122 -25.99 0.55 -4.05
C SER A 122 -25.34 0.00 -2.79
N VAL A 123 -24.62 0.84 -2.00
CA VAL A 123 -23.91 0.40 -0.78
C VAL A 123 -24.48 1.03 0.49
N SER A 124 -25.70 1.57 0.41
CA SER A 124 -26.38 2.14 1.58
C SER A 124 -26.56 1.10 2.68
N GLY A 125 -26.05 1.40 3.91
CA GLY A 125 -26.12 0.49 5.06
C GLY A 125 -25.03 -0.59 5.13
N GLU A 126 -24.09 -0.59 4.18
CA GLU A 126 -22.94 -1.50 4.21
C GLU A 126 -21.75 -0.90 4.97
N ASP A 127 -20.86 -1.76 5.50
CA ASP A 127 -19.53 -1.33 5.97
C ASP A 127 -18.64 -1.11 4.74
N CYS A 128 -18.72 0.10 4.20
CA CYS A 128 -18.10 0.47 2.93
C CYS A 128 -17.33 1.78 3.04
N MET A 129 -16.19 1.82 2.35
CA MET A 129 -15.42 3.04 2.06
C MET A 129 -15.33 3.22 0.55
N VAL A 130 -15.73 4.37 0.03
CA VAL A 130 -15.62 4.69 -1.39
C VAL A 130 -14.33 5.42 -1.66
N THR A 131 -13.61 5.00 -2.68
CA THR A 131 -12.30 5.55 -3.06
C THR A 131 -12.29 5.97 -4.52
N SER A 132 -11.42 6.90 -4.89
CA SER A 132 -11.22 7.30 -6.28
C SER A 132 -9.93 8.08 -6.46
N PHE A 133 -9.40 8.09 -7.70
CA PHE A 133 -8.44 9.08 -8.19
C PHE A 133 -9.11 10.41 -8.55
N TYR A 134 -10.43 10.41 -8.79
CA TYR A 134 -11.24 11.60 -9.05
C TYR A 134 -11.67 12.20 -7.71
N HIS A 135 -10.78 13.01 -7.10
CA HIS A 135 -11.02 13.53 -5.75
C HIS A 135 -12.23 14.47 -5.67
N ALA A 136 -12.59 15.13 -6.79
CA ALA A 136 -13.81 15.95 -6.88
C ALA A 136 -15.07 15.10 -6.67
N SER A 137 -15.16 13.93 -7.31
CA SER A 137 -16.27 12.97 -7.15
C SER A 137 -16.42 12.49 -5.69
N LEU A 138 -15.33 12.34 -4.95
CA LEU A 138 -15.41 11.98 -3.53
C LEU A 138 -16.04 13.10 -2.70
N ARG A 139 -15.73 14.36 -3.02
CA ARG A 139 -16.35 15.50 -2.38
C ARG A 139 -17.84 15.58 -2.70
N GLU A 140 -18.21 15.42 -3.98
CA GLU A 140 -19.63 15.38 -4.39
C GLU A 140 -20.38 14.24 -3.68
N LEU A 141 -19.74 13.06 -3.53
CA LEU A 141 -20.30 11.94 -2.79
C LEU A 141 -20.54 12.28 -1.32
N SER A 142 -19.62 13.03 -0.68
CA SER A 142 -19.77 13.45 0.72
C SER A 142 -20.92 14.41 0.93
N GLU A 143 -21.29 15.20 -0.07
CA GLU A 143 -22.42 16.13 -0.02
C GLU A 143 -23.79 15.40 -0.10
N ILE A 144 -23.85 14.22 -0.71
CA ILE A 144 -25.10 13.46 -0.95
C ILE A 144 -25.23 12.20 -0.08
N SER A 145 -24.18 11.81 0.65
CA SER A 145 -24.18 10.58 1.46
C SER A 145 -23.33 10.73 2.72
N CYS A 146 -23.52 9.80 3.68
CA CYS A 146 -22.67 9.67 4.87
C CYS A 146 -21.60 8.57 4.71
N LEU A 147 -21.28 8.15 3.49
CA LEU A 147 -20.28 7.13 3.23
C LEU A 147 -18.87 7.64 3.58
N LYS A 148 -18.06 6.75 4.15
CA LYS A 148 -16.64 7.04 4.31
C LYS A 148 -15.97 7.12 2.96
N THR A 149 -15.09 8.11 2.77
CA THR A 149 -14.36 8.29 1.52
C THR A 149 -12.85 8.26 1.75
N GLY A 150 -12.09 7.87 0.71
CA GLY A 150 -10.64 7.84 0.74
C GLY A 150 -10.04 8.25 -0.60
N ILE A 151 -9.07 9.17 -0.60
CA ILE A 151 -8.37 9.55 -1.83
C ILE A 151 -7.33 8.50 -2.23
N ILE A 152 -7.25 8.17 -3.52
CA ILE A 152 -6.17 7.34 -4.06
C ILE A 152 -5.11 8.25 -4.68
N ILE A 153 -3.83 7.98 -4.39
CA ILE A 153 -2.70 8.72 -4.95
C ILE A 153 -1.59 7.77 -5.44
N SER A 154 -1.17 7.90 -6.70
CA SER A 154 -0.08 7.10 -7.29
C SER A 154 1.30 7.70 -7.07
N ALA A 155 1.41 9.03 -7.05
CA ALA A 155 2.61 9.78 -6.66
C ALA A 155 2.43 10.31 -5.23
N LEU A 156 3.54 10.66 -4.57
CA LEU A 156 3.47 11.34 -3.28
C LEU A 156 3.56 12.86 -3.51
N PRO A 157 2.42 13.59 -3.48
CA PRO A 157 2.42 15.03 -3.68
C PRO A 157 3.06 15.75 -2.48
N ILE A 158 3.27 17.06 -2.61
CA ILE A 158 3.90 17.88 -1.54
C ILE A 158 3.05 17.83 -0.25
N ASN A 159 1.72 17.86 -0.40
CA ASN A 159 0.80 17.86 0.74
C ASN A 159 -0.40 16.91 0.48
N PRO A 160 -0.22 15.59 0.65
CA PRO A 160 -1.30 14.61 0.42
C PRO A 160 -2.43 14.72 1.45
N VAL A 161 -2.10 15.12 2.67
CA VAL A 161 -3.08 15.32 3.76
C VAL A 161 -4.05 16.44 3.40
N ARG A 162 -3.54 17.55 2.86
CA ARG A 162 -4.40 18.65 2.41
C ARG A 162 -5.36 18.21 1.30
N LEU A 163 -4.90 17.40 0.34
CA LEU A 163 -5.78 16.87 -0.72
C LEU A 163 -6.92 16.04 -0.14
N ALA A 164 -6.64 15.19 0.87
CA ALA A 164 -7.67 14.39 1.53
C ALA A 164 -8.69 15.27 2.26
N LEU A 165 -8.22 16.31 2.99
CA LEU A 165 -9.10 17.24 3.69
C LEU A 165 -9.95 18.09 2.72
N GLU A 166 -9.40 18.53 1.59
CA GLU A 166 -10.14 19.26 0.55
C GLU A 166 -11.20 18.39 -0.14
N ALA A 167 -10.96 17.07 -0.23
CA ALA A 167 -11.92 16.07 -0.73
C ALA A 167 -12.91 15.59 0.35
N GLU A 168 -12.83 16.10 1.57
CA GLU A 168 -13.61 15.66 2.75
C GLU A 168 -13.46 14.15 3.03
N ALA A 169 -12.32 13.58 2.63
CA ALA A 169 -12.02 12.18 2.83
C ALA A 169 -11.50 11.87 4.23
N CYS A 170 -11.79 10.68 4.75
CA CYS A 170 -11.29 10.21 6.05
C CYS A 170 -10.07 9.28 5.92
N ALA A 171 -9.63 8.96 4.69
CA ALA A 171 -8.50 8.09 4.43
C ALA A 171 -7.68 8.49 3.20
N ILE A 172 -6.41 8.04 3.20
CA ILE A 172 -5.49 8.16 2.05
C ILE A 172 -5.03 6.76 1.65
N PHE A 173 -5.13 6.45 0.35
CA PHE A 173 -4.63 5.23 -0.28
C PHE A 173 -3.41 5.56 -1.13
N PRO A 174 -2.19 5.59 -0.56
CA PRO A 174 -0.99 6.00 -1.26
C PRO A 174 -0.26 4.80 -1.87
N ARG A 175 0.21 4.92 -3.13
CA ARG A 175 1.14 3.96 -3.72
C ARG A 175 2.57 4.09 -3.17
N ARG A 176 2.94 5.30 -2.72
CA ARG A 176 4.26 5.59 -2.15
C ARG A 176 4.10 6.21 -0.78
N VAL A 177 4.91 5.76 0.18
CA VAL A 177 4.82 6.19 1.57
C VAL A 177 6.16 6.68 2.11
N ASN A 178 6.09 7.49 3.16
CA ASN A 178 7.19 7.84 4.04
C ASN A 178 6.66 8.12 5.45
N ALA A 179 7.53 8.14 6.46
CA ALA A 179 7.14 8.35 7.85
C ALA A 179 6.41 9.68 8.10
N ARG A 180 6.71 10.71 7.30
CA ARG A 180 6.06 12.02 7.39
C ARG A 180 4.57 11.93 7.05
N LEU A 181 4.20 11.19 5.99
CA LEU A 181 2.81 10.99 5.59
C LEU A 181 1.96 10.43 6.73
N PHE A 182 2.40 9.33 7.36
CA PHE A 182 1.68 8.69 8.47
C PHE A 182 1.49 9.65 9.64
N LYS A 183 2.57 10.33 10.04
CA LYS A 183 2.51 11.30 11.15
C LYS A 183 1.53 12.43 10.87
N GLU A 184 1.60 13.05 9.69
CA GLU A 184 0.75 14.19 9.33
C GLU A 184 -0.71 13.76 9.12
N ALA A 185 -0.97 12.59 8.52
CA ALA A 185 -2.30 12.04 8.33
C ALA A 185 -2.98 11.74 9.67
N HIS A 186 -2.31 11.01 10.57
CA HIS A 186 -2.85 10.68 11.89
C HIS A 186 -3.08 11.92 12.76
N GLN A 187 -2.27 12.96 12.64
CA GLN A 187 -2.52 14.23 13.33
C GLN A 187 -3.83 14.91 12.90
N GLN A 188 -4.33 14.60 11.69
CA GLN A 188 -5.61 15.08 11.16
C GLN A 188 -6.73 14.04 11.26
N GLY A 189 -6.50 12.89 11.92
CA GLY A 189 -7.48 11.82 12.05
C GLY A 189 -7.71 11.01 10.77
N LEU A 190 -6.82 11.12 9.77
CA LEU A 190 -6.91 10.38 8.52
C LEU A 190 -6.25 9.01 8.65
N ALA A 191 -6.94 7.96 8.21
CA ALA A 191 -6.37 6.64 8.06
C ALA A 191 -5.48 6.53 6.80
N VAL A 192 -4.48 5.63 6.82
CA VAL A 192 -3.55 5.44 5.69
C VAL A 192 -3.48 3.96 5.31
N TYR A 193 -3.90 3.64 4.07
CA TYR A 193 -3.97 2.30 3.50
C TYR A 193 -3.08 2.18 2.25
N PRO A 194 -1.78 1.90 2.39
CA PRO A 194 -0.86 1.77 1.25
C PRO A 194 -1.21 0.62 0.30
N TRP A 195 -1.00 0.84 -1.01
CA TRP A 195 -1.23 -0.12 -2.09
C TRP A 195 -0.08 -0.13 -3.13
N THR A 196 0.20 -1.21 -3.86
CA THR A 196 -0.21 -2.59 -3.61
C THR A 196 0.96 -3.30 -2.94
N VAL A 197 0.73 -3.83 -1.75
CA VAL A 197 1.76 -4.43 -0.90
C VAL A 197 1.73 -5.94 -1.08
N ASN A 198 2.75 -6.50 -1.76
CA ASN A 198 2.76 -7.89 -2.20
C ASN A 198 3.97 -8.70 -1.69
N SER A 199 4.67 -8.19 -0.65
CA SER A 199 5.70 -8.95 0.05
C SER A 199 5.59 -8.78 1.56
N ARG A 200 6.06 -9.78 2.32
CA ARG A 200 6.09 -9.73 3.79
C ARG A 200 7.03 -8.65 4.32
N GLU A 201 8.15 -8.46 3.64
CA GLU A 201 9.17 -7.48 4.01
C GLU A 201 8.59 -6.07 3.91
N GLU A 202 7.92 -5.77 2.79
CA GLU A 202 7.26 -4.49 2.56
C GLU A 202 6.10 -4.29 3.55
N ALA A 203 5.26 -5.32 3.77
CA ALA A 203 4.18 -5.28 4.74
C ALA A 203 4.69 -4.96 6.15
N ASN A 204 5.70 -5.67 6.63
CA ASN A 204 6.31 -5.42 7.93
C ASN A 204 6.89 -4.01 8.04
N TRP A 205 7.54 -3.52 6.99
CA TRP A 205 8.09 -2.17 6.96
C TRP A 205 6.99 -1.10 7.04
N ILE A 206 5.94 -1.24 6.23
CA ILE A 206 4.82 -0.28 6.17
C ILE A 206 4.01 -0.29 7.48
N LEU A 207 3.78 -1.46 8.07
CA LEU A 207 3.10 -1.59 9.37
C LEU A 207 3.89 -0.89 10.50
N ARG A 208 5.23 -0.96 10.47
CA ARG A 208 6.08 -0.21 11.42
C ARG A 208 5.99 1.30 11.24
N LEU A 209 5.69 1.80 10.04
CA LEU A 209 5.42 3.22 9.82
C LEU A 209 4.07 3.69 10.40
N GLY A 210 3.22 2.75 10.82
CA GLY A 210 1.93 3.02 11.42
C GLY A 210 0.73 2.92 10.46
N ALA A 211 0.83 2.10 9.39
CA ALA A 211 -0.31 1.89 8.49
C ALA A 211 -1.53 1.32 9.23
N ASP A 212 -2.70 1.85 8.92
CA ASP A 212 -3.99 1.40 9.47
C ASP A 212 -4.47 0.12 8.80
N GLY A 213 -3.96 -0.17 7.61
CA GLY A 213 -4.15 -1.42 6.88
C GLY A 213 -3.29 -1.47 5.63
N LEU A 214 -3.35 -2.59 4.90
CA LEU A 214 -2.56 -2.85 3.70
C LEU A 214 -3.48 -3.36 2.59
N VAL A 215 -3.36 -2.77 1.40
CA VAL A 215 -4.05 -3.24 0.19
C VAL A 215 -3.11 -4.17 -0.58
N THR A 216 -3.54 -5.41 -0.85
CA THR A 216 -2.69 -6.48 -1.40
C THR A 216 -3.42 -7.37 -2.41
N ASP A 217 -2.69 -7.83 -3.44
CA ASP A 217 -3.20 -8.85 -4.37
C ASP A 217 -3.28 -10.25 -3.73
N ASP A 218 -2.45 -10.52 -2.69
CA ASP A 218 -2.41 -11.78 -1.96
C ASP A 218 -2.65 -11.57 -0.45
N PRO A 219 -3.92 -11.56 0.00
CA PRO A 219 -4.25 -11.38 1.40
C PRO A 219 -3.71 -12.51 2.31
N CYS A 220 -3.56 -13.74 1.82
CA CYS A 220 -2.98 -14.84 2.58
C CYS A 220 -1.51 -14.56 2.95
N LEU A 221 -0.74 -14.00 2.01
CA LEU A 221 0.67 -13.65 2.22
C LEU A 221 0.83 -12.56 3.28
N VAL A 222 -0.02 -11.51 3.21
CA VAL A 222 0.09 -10.31 4.05
C VAL A 222 -0.57 -10.52 5.42
N ARG A 223 -1.61 -11.37 5.53
CA ARG A 223 -2.30 -11.68 6.80
C ARG A 223 -1.34 -12.13 7.90
N VAL A 224 -0.34 -12.94 7.54
CA VAL A 224 0.67 -13.41 8.50
C VAL A 224 1.48 -12.26 9.09
N ALA A 225 1.82 -11.25 8.28
CA ALA A 225 2.53 -10.06 8.76
C ALA A 225 1.63 -9.16 9.62
N ALA A 226 0.34 -9.06 9.30
CA ALA A 226 -0.63 -8.27 10.05
C ALA A 226 -0.99 -8.91 11.41
N ASP A 227 -1.08 -10.25 11.47
CA ASP A 227 -1.38 -10.99 12.72
C ASP A 227 -0.18 -11.09 13.65
N GLN A 228 1.03 -11.15 13.08
CA GLN A 228 2.29 -11.26 13.82
C GLN A 228 3.26 -10.19 13.31
N PRO A 229 3.01 -8.91 13.63
CA PRO A 229 4.00 -7.90 13.31
C PRO A 229 5.32 -8.31 13.97
N ALA A 230 6.39 -8.38 13.15
CA ALA A 230 7.70 -8.79 13.61
C ALA A 230 8.02 -8.07 14.92
N GLN A 231 8.26 -8.84 16.00
CA GLN A 231 8.51 -8.26 17.32
C GLN A 231 9.68 -7.29 17.21
N ALA A 232 9.46 -6.05 17.65
CA ALA A 232 10.45 -5.00 17.63
C ALA A 232 11.66 -5.40 18.50
N THR A 233 12.69 -5.95 17.87
CA THR A 233 14.01 -5.81 18.46
C THR A 233 14.38 -4.33 18.30
N GLY A 234 15.12 -3.68 19.22
CA GLY A 234 15.31 -2.22 19.24
C GLY A 234 15.75 -1.53 17.92
N LYS A 235 15.84 -2.25 16.82
CA LYS A 235 16.09 -1.87 15.43
C LYS A 235 14.80 -1.53 14.64
N ASP A 236 13.64 -1.94 15.13
CA ASP A 236 12.40 -2.07 14.35
C ASP A 236 11.56 -0.79 14.29
N ASN A 237 11.94 0.26 15.02
CA ASN A 237 11.29 1.57 14.97
C ASN A 237 11.91 2.53 13.93
N CYS A 238 12.87 2.06 13.12
CA CYS A 238 13.50 2.90 12.11
C CYS A 238 12.77 2.80 10.76
N PRO A 239 12.23 3.93 10.23
CA PRO A 239 11.56 3.93 8.93
C PRO A 239 12.50 3.63 7.75
N TYR A 240 13.80 3.57 8.01
CA TYR A 240 14.84 3.31 7.00
C TYR A 240 15.50 1.94 7.17
N TYR A 241 15.08 1.13 8.16
CA TYR A 241 15.66 -0.20 8.38
C TYR A 241 15.02 -1.22 7.39
N PRO A 242 15.84 -2.11 6.76
CA PRO A 242 17.30 -2.13 6.74
C PRO A 242 17.88 -1.12 5.72
N CYS A 243 18.44 -0.03 6.21
CA CYS A 243 19.03 1.01 5.36
C CYS A 243 20.39 0.60 4.76
N HIS A 244 21.03 -0.42 5.33
CA HIS A 244 22.22 -1.09 4.83
C HIS A 244 21.93 -2.60 4.76
N HIS A 245 22.03 -3.18 3.58
CA HIS A 245 21.63 -4.57 3.32
C HIS A 245 22.70 -5.59 3.73
N PHE A 246 22.94 -5.74 5.04
CA PHE A 246 23.80 -6.80 5.56
C PHE A 246 23.20 -7.42 6.83
N PRO A 247 23.53 -8.70 7.14
CA PRO A 247 23.04 -9.41 8.32
C PRO A 247 23.46 -8.73 9.62
N GLU A 248 22.62 -8.81 10.65
CA GLU A 248 22.92 -8.35 12.01
C GLU A 248 23.25 -6.85 12.14
N GLN A 249 22.70 -6.01 11.23
CA GLN A 249 22.88 -4.56 11.32
C GLN A 249 22.49 -4.02 12.70
N ASP A 250 23.41 -3.31 13.36
CA ASP A 250 23.17 -2.58 14.61
C ASP A 250 22.79 -1.13 14.33
N CYS A 251 21.68 -0.66 14.89
CA CYS A 251 21.14 0.69 14.68
C CYS A 251 21.30 1.61 15.90
N THR A 252 22.02 1.21 16.93
CA THR A 252 22.25 2.00 18.15
C THR A 252 22.82 3.39 17.85
N HIS A 253 23.69 3.49 16.83
CA HIS A 253 24.32 4.73 16.39
C HIS A 253 23.89 5.13 14.99
N CYS A 254 22.58 5.03 14.67
CA CYS A 254 22.03 5.39 13.36
C CYS A 254 22.38 6.83 12.93
N PHE A 255 22.34 7.78 13.85
CA PHE A 255 22.95 9.10 13.66
C PHE A 255 24.41 9.00 14.06
N CYS A 256 25.28 8.71 13.07
CA CYS A 256 26.70 8.55 13.30
C CYS A 256 27.27 9.72 14.13
N PRO A 257 27.78 9.48 15.35
CA PRO A 257 28.29 10.54 16.21
C PRO A 257 29.56 11.19 15.66
N LEU A 258 30.18 10.57 14.63
CA LEU A 258 31.36 11.09 13.94
C LEU A 258 31.00 11.97 12.74
N TYR A 259 29.70 12.19 12.42
CA TYR A 259 29.31 12.97 11.25
C TYR A 259 29.59 14.47 11.42
N PRO A 260 30.23 15.11 10.44
CA PRO A 260 30.87 14.59 9.23
C PRO A 260 32.31 14.11 9.53
N CYS A 261 32.56 12.81 9.47
CA CYS A 261 33.87 12.22 9.80
C CYS A 261 34.96 12.63 8.81
N LYS A 262 34.63 13.04 7.62
CA LYS A 262 35.56 13.45 6.52
C LYS A 262 36.57 12.37 6.13
N ASP A 263 36.31 11.11 6.44
CA ASP A 263 37.12 9.97 6.08
C ASP A 263 36.74 9.46 4.70
N GLU A 264 37.58 9.68 3.69
CA GLU A 264 37.29 9.42 2.27
C GLU A 264 37.07 7.93 1.94
N GLU A 265 37.48 7.01 2.83
CA GLU A 265 37.11 5.59 2.69
C GLU A 265 35.66 5.31 3.12
N LEU A 266 35.06 6.18 3.93
CA LEU A 266 33.72 6.02 4.50
C LEU A 266 32.66 6.90 3.83
N GLY A 267 33.08 7.90 3.07
CA GLY A 267 32.15 8.82 2.41
C GLY A 267 32.82 9.74 1.40
N SER A 268 32.04 10.65 0.86
CA SER A 268 32.54 11.63 -0.11
C SER A 268 31.74 12.93 -0.07
N TYR A 269 32.33 14.00 -0.57
CA TYR A 269 31.60 15.25 -0.77
C TYR A 269 30.76 15.20 -2.04
N VAL A 270 29.45 15.42 -1.88
CA VAL A 270 28.50 15.54 -2.99
C VAL A 270 27.94 16.96 -3.09
N ARG A 271 27.42 17.34 -4.26
CA ARG A 271 26.78 18.63 -4.47
C ARG A 271 25.29 18.45 -4.76
N THR A 272 24.44 19.28 -4.17
CA THR A 272 23.04 19.38 -4.53
C THR A 272 22.88 20.00 -5.93
N LYS A 273 21.70 19.84 -6.55
CA LYS A 273 21.33 20.54 -7.79
C LYS A 273 21.46 22.08 -7.66
N LYS A 274 21.39 22.62 -6.45
CA LYS A 274 21.57 24.05 -6.12
C LYS A 274 23.03 24.44 -5.80
N GLY A 275 24.00 23.53 -6.03
CA GLY A 275 25.43 23.79 -5.86
C GLY A 275 25.97 23.68 -4.42
N LYS A 276 25.11 23.46 -3.40
CA LYS A 276 25.56 23.30 -2.00
C LYS A 276 26.33 21.99 -1.84
N ARG A 277 27.52 22.08 -1.25
CA ARG A 277 28.39 20.94 -0.95
C ARG A 277 28.09 20.39 0.44
N PHE A 278 27.96 19.06 0.58
CA PHE A 278 27.81 18.37 1.87
C PHE A 278 28.51 17.01 1.85
N TRP A 279 28.83 16.52 3.03
CA TRP A 279 29.41 15.19 3.23
C TRP A 279 28.31 14.14 3.09
N SER A 280 28.54 13.12 2.27
CA SER A 280 27.65 11.97 2.11
C SER A 280 28.35 10.69 2.51
N CYS A 281 27.80 9.98 3.46
CA CYS A 281 28.25 8.66 3.92
C CYS A 281 27.14 7.60 3.78
N ILE A 282 26.30 7.75 2.75
CA ILE A 282 25.13 6.89 2.50
C ILE A 282 25.48 5.39 2.38
N ASN A 283 26.70 5.08 1.95
CA ASN A 283 27.19 3.72 1.81
C ASN A 283 28.05 3.26 3.00
N CYS A 284 28.22 4.10 4.03
CA CYS A 284 29.02 3.74 5.20
C CYS A 284 28.25 2.80 6.13
N THR A 285 28.80 1.63 6.37
CA THR A 285 28.21 0.62 7.28
C THR A 285 28.95 0.53 8.62
N LEU A 286 30.03 1.29 8.82
CA LEU A 286 30.97 1.11 9.94
C LEU A 286 30.28 1.12 11.31
N VAL A 287 29.47 2.14 11.60
CA VAL A 287 28.80 2.28 12.91
C VAL A 287 27.63 1.31 13.10
N HIS A 288 27.24 0.58 12.05
CA HIS A 288 26.18 -0.43 12.07
C HIS A 288 26.70 -1.87 12.25
N LEU A 289 28.01 -2.02 12.35
CA LEU A 289 28.61 -3.32 12.69
C LEU A 289 28.47 -3.55 14.20
N PRO A 290 27.91 -4.69 14.68
CA PRO A 290 27.62 -4.91 16.10
C PRO A 290 28.81 -4.66 17.02
N GLN A 291 30.02 -5.14 16.64
CA GLN A 291 31.23 -4.96 17.40
C GLN A 291 31.74 -3.50 17.46
N VAL A 292 31.43 -2.72 16.42
CA VAL A 292 31.77 -1.28 16.36
C VAL A 292 30.75 -0.49 17.18
N ALA A 293 29.46 -0.82 17.06
CA ALA A 293 28.40 -0.20 17.83
C ALA A 293 28.59 -0.42 19.35
N ALA A 294 28.90 -1.65 19.77
CA ALA A 294 29.22 -1.96 21.17
C ALA A 294 30.42 -1.16 21.67
N TYR A 295 31.52 -1.14 20.91
CA TYR A 295 32.70 -0.37 21.28
C TYR A 295 32.43 1.13 21.41
N LEU A 296 31.65 1.68 20.48
CA LEU A 296 31.28 3.10 20.47
C LEU A 296 30.36 3.47 21.64
N ALA A 297 29.51 2.55 22.11
CA ALA A 297 28.67 2.74 23.28
C ALA A 297 29.52 2.86 24.58
N GLU A 298 30.62 2.10 24.66
CA GLU A 298 31.54 2.16 25.79
C GLU A 298 32.53 3.33 25.66
N HIS A 299 32.81 3.78 24.43
CA HIS A 299 33.82 4.80 24.12
C HIS A 299 33.21 5.90 23.21
N PRO A 300 32.35 6.79 23.74
CA PRO A 300 31.63 7.79 22.94
C PRO A 300 32.55 8.80 22.21
N GLY A 301 33.81 8.91 22.64
CA GLY A 301 34.83 9.78 22.04
C GLY A 301 35.73 9.09 21.01
N ALA A 302 35.45 7.82 20.64
CA ALA A 302 36.28 7.07 19.71
C ALA A 302 36.33 7.73 18.33
N ILE A 303 37.49 7.66 17.67
CA ILE A 303 37.71 8.22 16.33
C ILE A 303 37.61 7.14 15.25
N THR A 304 37.47 7.57 13.98
CA THR A 304 37.27 6.64 12.84
C THR A 304 38.35 5.58 12.69
N SER A 305 39.60 5.90 12.98
CA SER A 305 40.71 4.95 12.91
C SER A 305 40.58 3.81 13.93
N GLU A 306 40.11 4.10 15.14
CA GLU A 306 39.85 3.09 16.18
C GLU A 306 38.69 2.17 15.78
N LEU A 307 37.63 2.73 15.23
CA LEU A 307 36.48 1.97 14.77
C LEU A 307 36.83 1.06 13.59
N LYS A 308 37.65 1.53 12.65
CA LYS A 308 38.18 0.71 11.54
C LYS A 308 39.05 -0.44 12.03
N ALA A 309 39.84 -0.22 13.08
CA ALA A 309 40.61 -1.29 13.68
C ALA A 309 39.74 -2.40 14.27
N ARG A 310 38.62 -2.05 14.90
CA ARG A 310 37.61 -3.02 15.38
C ARG A 310 36.93 -3.80 14.26
N GLN A 311 36.65 -3.16 13.13
CA GLN A 311 36.09 -3.83 11.94
C GLN A 311 37.05 -4.93 11.43
N ARG A 312 38.38 -4.65 11.39
CA ARG A 312 39.40 -5.58 10.85
C ARG A 312 39.64 -6.79 11.74
N GLN A 313 39.43 -6.69 13.07
CA GLN A 313 39.67 -7.79 13.99
C GLN A 313 38.80 -9.05 13.76
N LYS A 314 37.62 -8.92 13.20
CA LYS A 314 36.70 -10.07 12.91
C LYS A 314 36.92 -10.69 11.50
N GLN A 315 37.70 -10.06 10.64
CA GLN A 315 38.04 -10.63 9.32
C GLN A 315 39.19 -11.64 9.37
N ASN A 316 39.90 -11.68 10.53
CA ASN A 316 41.05 -12.54 10.76
C ASN A 316 40.78 -13.68 11.77
N GLN A 317 39.54 -13.89 12.17
CA GLN A 317 39.06 -15.05 12.95
C GLN A 317 38.05 -15.87 12.12
#